data_552c6bdaa514ca5d89431ab80cbe45c7
#
_entry.id   552c6bdaa514ca5d89431ab80cbe45c7
#
_cell.length_a   1.000
_cell.length_b   1.000
_cell.length_c   1.000
_cell.angle_alpha   90.00
_cell.angle_beta   90.00
_cell.angle_gamma   90.00
#
_symmetry.space_group_name_H-M   'P 1'
#
loop_
_entity.id
_entity.type
_entity.pdbx_description
1 polymer ?
#
loop_
_entity_poly.entity_id
_entity_poly.type
_entity_poly.pdbx_seq_one_letter_code
_entity_poly.pdbx_strand_id
1 'polypeptide(L)'
;MGTVKLGIKNNIVLFSLLIIINLFVGFMVGLERAILPIIGEEHFGLTSVSAALSFIISFGFSKAIVNYFAGQIADKIGRKRVLLIGWGIGLFVPILVIIAHAWWVIVFANVLLGINQGLTWSMTLNMKIDLAKSNQRGFAVGLNEFAGYVGVALMAVISGYIASTYSLRPEPFYMGIVIVLIGFLLSLFVKDTNKHLQIEAQKKKNSDVISSREVFKRTTWTDKNLSSISFAGLSTNLKDGMSWGLFPFFFISAGLTFNQIGVIVAIYPAAWGFFQLFTGALSDRIGRKWLIASGMWVQAFSLWWILFVDIYALWIVGALMLGIGTAMVYPTFAAAISDVAHPEWRASSMGVFRFWRDSGYAFGALLAGVLADMLNISWAIGLVAILPLLAGIMIATRMKETLV
;
A
#
# COMPACT_ATOMS: atom_id res chain seq x y z
N MET A 1 34.23 -19.37 -3.50
CA MET A 1 32.84 -18.96 -3.29
C MET A 1 32.80 -18.03 -2.08
N GLY A 2 32.47 -16.74 -2.25
CA GLY A 2 32.45 -15.79 -1.15
C GLY A 2 31.40 -16.19 -0.12
N THR A 3 31.76 -16.13 1.15
CA THR A 3 30.84 -16.40 2.28
C THR A 3 29.72 -15.35 2.27
N VAL A 4 28.47 -15.80 2.16
CA VAL A 4 27.29 -14.94 2.23
C VAL A 4 27.22 -14.31 3.62
N LYS A 5 27.29 -12.97 3.70
CA LYS A 5 27.26 -12.24 4.98
C LYS A 5 25.93 -11.50 5.13
N LEU A 6 25.21 -11.75 6.23
CA LEU A 6 24.01 -10.99 6.59
C LEU A 6 24.38 -9.61 7.17
N GLY A 7 23.50 -8.66 6.97
CA GLY A 7 23.59 -7.30 7.51
C GLY A 7 23.57 -6.22 6.42
N ILE A 8 22.88 -5.13 6.71
CA ILE A 8 22.68 -4.01 5.77
C ILE A 8 24.03 -3.43 5.33
N LYS A 9 24.96 -3.19 6.26
CA LYS A 9 26.30 -2.65 5.93
C LYS A 9 27.08 -3.56 4.97
N ASN A 10 26.96 -4.89 5.12
CA ASN A 10 27.68 -5.86 4.27
C ASN A 10 27.11 -5.92 2.85
N ASN A 11 25.84 -5.49 2.68
CA ASN A 11 25.09 -5.57 1.43
C ASN A 11 24.60 -4.19 0.98
N ILE A 12 25.28 -3.11 1.39
CA ILE A 12 24.79 -1.73 1.25
C ILE A 12 24.42 -1.36 -0.19
N VAL A 13 25.21 -1.78 -1.17
CA VAL A 13 24.97 -1.48 -2.59
C VAL A 13 23.67 -2.13 -3.07
N LEU A 14 23.48 -3.42 -2.80
CA LEU A 14 22.26 -4.13 -3.19
C LEU A 14 21.05 -3.61 -2.41
N PHE A 15 21.22 -3.31 -1.12
CA PHE A 15 20.16 -2.77 -0.26
C PHE A 15 19.70 -1.39 -0.78
N SER A 16 20.64 -0.48 -1.10
CA SER A 16 20.33 0.85 -1.63
C SER A 16 19.69 0.76 -3.01
N LEU A 17 20.15 -0.14 -3.87
CA LEU A 17 19.53 -0.41 -5.17
C LEU A 17 18.06 -0.83 -5.03
N LEU A 18 17.75 -1.72 -4.07
CA LEU A 18 16.40 -2.16 -3.79
C LEU A 18 15.51 -1.04 -3.20
N ILE A 19 16.09 -0.07 -2.48
CA ILE A 19 15.37 1.13 -2.02
C ILE A 19 14.97 1.99 -3.23
N ILE A 20 15.93 2.25 -4.13
CA ILE A 20 15.68 3.05 -5.33
C ILE A 20 14.63 2.36 -6.22
N ILE A 21 14.74 1.06 -6.44
CA ILE A 21 13.75 0.30 -7.20
C ILE A 21 12.36 0.45 -6.57
N ASN A 22 12.24 0.39 -5.23
CA ASN A 22 10.96 0.53 -4.55
C ASN A 22 10.39 1.96 -4.65
N LEU A 23 11.23 2.97 -4.75
CA LEU A 23 10.80 4.34 -5.07
C LEU A 23 10.10 4.39 -6.45
N PHE A 24 10.68 3.74 -7.47
CA PHE A 24 10.08 3.63 -8.80
C PHE A 24 8.79 2.79 -8.80
N VAL A 25 8.71 1.76 -7.96
CA VAL A 25 7.45 1.02 -7.74
C VAL A 25 6.36 1.96 -7.20
N GLY A 26 6.71 2.84 -6.26
CA GLY A 26 5.83 3.88 -5.75
C GLY A 26 5.39 4.89 -6.81
N PHE A 27 6.29 5.30 -7.70
CA PHE A 27 5.97 6.22 -8.82
C PHE A 27 4.83 5.69 -9.68
N MET A 28 4.79 4.40 -9.98
CA MET A 28 3.73 3.79 -10.79
C MET A 28 2.34 3.98 -10.18
N VAL A 29 2.22 3.88 -8.85
CA VAL A 29 0.95 4.10 -8.14
C VAL A 29 0.62 5.58 -8.05
N GLY A 30 1.62 6.42 -7.74
CA GLY A 30 1.44 7.87 -7.60
C GLY A 30 0.97 8.55 -8.88
N LEU A 31 1.41 8.04 -10.04
CA LEU A 31 1.06 8.55 -11.35
C LEU A 31 -0.46 8.65 -11.58
N GLU A 32 -1.22 7.70 -11.07
CA GLU A 32 -2.65 7.58 -11.33
C GLU A 32 -3.52 8.23 -10.25
N ARG A 33 -3.02 8.34 -9.01
CA ARG A 33 -3.83 8.70 -7.83
C ARG A 33 -4.51 10.06 -7.93
N ALA A 34 -3.87 11.06 -8.55
CA ALA A 34 -4.41 12.41 -8.60
C ALA A 34 -5.34 12.64 -9.79
N ILE A 35 -5.15 11.89 -10.89
CA ILE A 35 -5.75 12.26 -12.18
C ILE A 35 -6.68 11.19 -12.78
N LEU A 36 -6.47 9.90 -12.48
CA LEU A 36 -7.21 8.83 -13.18
C LEU A 36 -8.74 8.83 -12.90
N PRO A 37 -9.24 9.13 -11.69
CA PRO A 37 -10.67 9.28 -11.48
C PRO A 37 -11.30 10.37 -12.37
N ILE A 38 -10.59 11.49 -12.54
CA ILE A 38 -11.04 12.64 -13.34
C ILE A 38 -11.05 12.29 -14.84
N ILE A 39 -10.05 11.51 -15.31
CA ILE A 39 -10.04 11.00 -16.69
C ILE A 39 -11.29 10.16 -16.96
N GLY A 40 -11.78 9.38 -16.00
CA GLY A 40 -13.01 8.61 -16.13
C GLY A 40 -14.22 9.48 -16.44
N GLU A 41 -14.36 10.60 -15.75
CA GLU A 41 -15.44 11.57 -15.95
C GLU A 41 -15.23 12.36 -17.25
N GLU A 42 -14.09 13.05 -17.40
CA GLU A 42 -13.89 14.02 -18.49
C GLU A 42 -13.65 13.37 -19.87
N HIS A 43 -12.88 12.27 -19.94
CA HIS A 43 -12.50 11.67 -21.21
C HIS A 43 -13.41 10.50 -21.63
N PHE A 44 -14.03 9.82 -20.66
CA PHE A 44 -14.88 8.66 -20.92
C PHE A 44 -16.36 8.90 -20.60
N GLY A 45 -16.70 10.10 -20.09
CA GLY A 45 -18.09 10.50 -19.83
C GLY A 45 -18.78 9.65 -18.76
N LEU A 46 -18.03 9.11 -17.80
CA LEU A 46 -18.60 8.30 -16.74
C LEU A 46 -19.36 9.19 -15.75
N THR A 47 -20.65 8.98 -15.63
CA THR A 47 -21.53 9.68 -14.70
C THR A 47 -21.64 9.00 -13.34
N SER A 48 -21.36 7.69 -13.28
CA SER A 48 -21.36 6.90 -12.05
C SER A 48 -19.98 6.93 -11.42
N VAL A 49 -19.91 7.32 -10.15
CA VAL A 49 -18.66 7.31 -9.38
C VAL A 49 -18.15 5.88 -9.20
N SER A 50 -19.03 4.91 -8.93
CA SER A 50 -18.62 3.50 -8.81
C SER A 50 -18.01 2.95 -10.11
N ALA A 51 -18.54 3.37 -11.28
CA ALA A 51 -17.92 3.02 -12.56
C ALA A 51 -16.54 3.68 -12.71
N ALA A 52 -16.39 4.95 -12.34
CA ALA A 52 -15.11 5.65 -12.37
C ALA A 52 -14.08 5.01 -11.42
N LEU A 53 -14.49 4.45 -10.28
CA LEU A 53 -13.62 3.79 -9.33
C LEU A 53 -13.31 2.32 -9.64
N SER A 54 -13.85 1.76 -10.71
CA SER A 54 -13.65 0.34 -11.07
C SER A 54 -12.17 -0.04 -11.29
N PHE A 55 -11.32 0.91 -11.67
CA PHE A 55 -9.89 0.69 -11.78
C PHE A 55 -9.22 0.40 -10.42
N ILE A 56 -9.65 1.06 -9.34
CA ILE A 56 -9.14 0.79 -7.98
C ILE A 56 -9.61 -0.58 -7.50
N ILE A 57 -10.87 -0.95 -7.83
CA ILE A 57 -11.42 -2.27 -7.48
C ILE A 57 -10.56 -3.37 -8.13
N SER A 58 -10.30 -3.24 -9.43
CA SER A 58 -9.50 -4.19 -10.18
C SER A 58 -8.05 -4.26 -9.70
N PHE A 59 -7.43 -3.12 -9.42
CA PHE A 59 -6.11 -3.01 -8.81
C PHE A 59 -6.06 -3.70 -7.45
N GLY A 60 -6.99 -3.39 -6.56
CA GLY A 60 -7.01 -3.90 -5.19
C GLY A 60 -7.13 -5.42 -5.13
N PHE A 61 -8.08 -6.01 -5.87
CA PHE A 61 -8.23 -7.46 -5.90
C PHE A 61 -7.04 -8.17 -6.55
N SER A 62 -6.55 -7.69 -7.69
CA SER A 62 -5.39 -8.31 -8.35
C SER A 62 -4.15 -8.23 -7.47
N LYS A 63 -3.88 -7.10 -6.82
CA LYS A 63 -2.77 -6.95 -5.87
C LYS A 63 -2.90 -7.88 -4.67
N ALA A 64 -4.09 -7.97 -4.06
CA ALA A 64 -4.34 -8.83 -2.90
C ALA A 64 -4.07 -10.32 -3.22
N ILE A 65 -4.61 -10.80 -4.34
CA ILE A 65 -4.42 -12.18 -4.81
C ILE A 65 -2.94 -12.45 -5.08
N VAL A 66 -2.29 -11.57 -5.83
CA VAL A 66 -0.87 -11.75 -6.18
C VAL A 66 0.03 -11.69 -4.95
N ASN A 67 -0.21 -10.78 -4.00
CA ASN A 67 0.54 -10.71 -2.75
C ASN A 67 0.46 -12.01 -1.94
N TYR A 68 -0.70 -12.66 -1.93
CA TYR A 68 -0.88 -13.95 -1.25
C TYR A 68 0.03 -15.05 -1.83
N PHE A 69 0.20 -15.07 -3.16
CA PHE A 69 1.01 -16.10 -3.85
C PHE A 69 2.46 -15.68 -4.15
N ALA A 70 2.79 -14.38 -4.08
CA ALA A 70 4.09 -13.84 -4.52
C ALA A 70 5.29 -14.51 -3.81
N GLY A 71 5.17 -14.83 -2.52
CA GLY A 71 6.19 -15.54 -1.78
C GLY A 71 6.42 -16.96 -2.32
N GLN A 72 5.35 -17.72 -2.52
CA GLN A 72 5.41 -19.09 -3.04
C GLN A 72 5.99 -19.16 -4.46
N ILE A 73 5.65 -18.18 -5.31
CA ILE A 73 6.20 -18.06 -6.66
C ILE A 73 7.71 -17.77 -6.57
N ALA A 74 8.11 -16.85 -5.71
CA ALA A 74 9.50 -16.47 -5.53
C ALA A 74 10.38 -17.59 -4.99
N ASP A 75 9.83 -18.45 -4.13
CA ASP A 75 10.54 -19.62 -3.62
C ASP A 75 10.82 -20.66 -4.73
N LYS A 76 9.95 -20.74 -5.76
CA LYS A 76 10.10 -21.65 -6.89
C LYS A 76 11.06 -21.15 -7.99
N ILE A 77 10.90 -19.88 -8.39
CA ILE A 77 11.62 -19.33 -9.56
C ILE A 77 12.69 -18.30 -9.22
N GLY A 78 12.80 -17.93 -7.95
CA GLY A 78 13.76 -16.92 -7.46
C GLY A 78 13.18 -15.50 -7.42
N ARG A 79 13.63 -14.72 -6.43
CA ARG A 79 13.10 -13.38 -6.16
C ARG A 79 13.40 -12.39 -7.28
N LYS A 80 14.60 -12.43 -7.85
CA LYS A 80 14.98 -11.58 -8.99
C LYS A 80 14.09 -11.78 -10.20
N ARG A 81 13.78 -13.04 -10.55
CA ARG A 81 12.92 -13.34 -11.70
C ARG A 81 11.52 -12.80 -11.52
N VAL A 82 10.95 -12.97 -10.32
CA VAL A 82 9.63 -12.42 -9.97
C VAL A 82 9.61 -10.89 -10.08
N LEU A 83 10.65 -10.23 -9.59
CA LEU A 83 10.81 -8.76 -9.72
C LEU A 83 10.83 -8.32 -11.19
N LEU A 84 11.59 -8.99 -12.05
CA LEU A 84 11.67 -8.69 -13.48
C LEU A 84 10.36 -8.95 -14.21
N ILE A 85 9.67 -10.05 -13.91
CA ILE A 85 8.32 -10.35 -14.44
C ILE A 85 7.35 -9.23 -14.05
N GLY A 86 7.39 -8.79 -12.78
CA GLY A 86 6.56 -7.68 -12.32
C GLY A 86 6.78 -6.40 -13.12
N TRP A 87 8.02 -6.01 -13.39
CA TRP A 87 8.33 -4.85 -14.22
C TRP A 87 7.95 -5.04 -15.70
N GLY A 88 8.14 -6.25 -16.25
CA GLY A 88 7.71 -6.58 -17.61
C GLY A 88 6.19 -6.40 -17.80
N ILE A 89 5.40 -6.83 -16.81
CA ILE A 89 3.93 -6.61 -16.80
C ILE A 89 3.63 -5.11 -16.63
N GLY A 90 4.37 -4.42 -15.77
CA GLY A 90 4.23 -2.99 -15.53
C GLY A 90 4.37 -2.11 -16.77
N LEU A 91 5.14 -2.55 -17.78
CA LEU A 91 5.34 -1.81 -19.02
C LEU A 91 4.03 -1.61 -19.81
N PHE A 92 3.14 -2.56 -19.75
CA PHE A 92 1.86 -2.46 -20.45
C PHE A 92 0.91 -1.45 -19.82
N VAL A 93 1.07 -1.12 -18.54
CA VAL A 93 0.15 -0.22 -17.81
C VAL A 93 0.08 1.17 -18.46
N PRO A 94 1.16 1.97 -18.52
CA PRO A 94 1.09 3.30 -19.12
C PRO A 94 0.75 3.25 -20.61
N ILE A 95 1.20 2.23 -21.35
CA ILE A 95 0.87 2.07 -22.77
C ILE A 95 -0.63 1.91 -22.97
N LEU A 96 -1.27 1.01 -22.21
CA LEU A 96 -2.71 0.79 -22.30
C LEU A 96 -3.49 2.04 -21.91
N VAL A 97 -3.06 2.78 -20.89
CA VAL A 97 -3.73 4.04 -20.52
C VAL A 97 -3.62 5.08 -21.64
N ILE A 98 -2.46 5.20 -22.29
CA ILE A 98 -2.24 6.14 -23.40
C ILE A 98 -3.16 5.82 -24.59
N ILE A 99 -3.27 4.55 -24.99
CA ILE A 99 -4.02 4.13 -26.18
C ILE A 99 -5.50 3.79 -25.89
N ALA A 100 -5.94 3.94 -24.65
CA ALA A 100 -7.29 3.56 -24.26
C ALA A 100 -8.37 4.36 -25.01
N HIS A 101 -9.25 3.67 -25.72
CA HIS A 101 -10.44 4.23 -26.36
C HIS A 101 -11.73 3.91 -25.57
N ALA A 102 -11.64 3.06 -24.56
CA ALA A 102 -12.75 2.68 -23.71
C ALA A 102 -12.28 2.47 -22.27
N TRP A 103 -13.15 2.75 -21.30
CA TRP A 103 -12.81 2.68 -19.89
C TRP A 103 -12.36 1.29 -19.42
N TRP A 104 -12.91 0.22 -19.98
CA TRP A 104 -12.50 -1.15 -19.62
C TRP A 104 -10.99 -1.41 -19.88
N VAL A 105 -10.36 -0.69 -20.83
CA VAL A 105 -8.90 -0.79 -21.08
C VAL A 105 -8.14 -0.22 -19.89
N ILE A 106 -8.62 0.89 -19.30
CA ILE A 106 -8.07 1.47 -18.08
C ILE A 106 -8.21 0.49 -16.90
N VAL A 107 -9.39 -0.12 -16.76
CA VAL A 107 -9.65 -1.15 -15.73
C VAL A 107 -8.68 -2.33 -15.89
N PHE A 108 -8.47 -2.80 -17.11
CA PHE A 108 -7.53 -3.88 -17.40
C PHE A 108 -6.07 -3.47 -17.14
N ALA A 109 -5.67 -2.24 -17.50
CA ALA A 109 -4.35 -1.69 -17.15
C ALA A 109 -4.13 -1.72 -15.63
N ASN A 110 -5.16 -1.44 -14.84
CA ASN A 110 -5.09 -1.48 -13.39
C ASN A 110 -5.08 -2.90 -12.79
N VAL A 111 -5.64 -3.91 -13.46
CA VAL A 111 -5.36 -5.32 -13.14
C VAL A 111 -3.86 -5.58 -13.26
N LEU A 112 -3.24 -5.16 -14.37
CA LEU A 112 -1.80 -5.33 -14.59
C LEU A 112 -0.96 -4.53 -13.59
N LEU A 113 -1.39 -3.32 -13.23
CA LEU A 113 -0.75 -2.52 -12.18
C LEU A 113 -0.81 -3.24 -10.82
N GLY A 114 -1.94 -3.82 -10.47
CA GLY A 114 -2.09 -4.62 -9.24
C GLY A 114 -1.15 -5.83 -9.23
N ILE A 115 -1.03 -6.54 -10.34
CA ILE A 115 -0.07 -7.64 -10.49
C ILE A 115 1.37 -7.13 -10.38
N ASN A 116 1.73 -6.05 -11.09
CA ASN A 116 3.04 -5.43 -10.98
C ASN A 116 3.37 -5.09 -9.53
N GLN A 117 2.46 -4.39 -8.83
CA GLN A 117 2.66 -3.99 -7.44
C GLN A 117 2.78 -5.18 -6.49
N GLY A 118 1.94 -6.19 -6.65
CA GLY A 118 2.00 -7.42 -5.84
C GLY A 118 3.33 -8.16 -5.99
N LEU A 119 3.90 -8.19 -7.19
CA LEU A 119 5.20 -8.83 -7.45
C LEU A 119 6.36 -7.92 -7.03
N THR A 120 6.44 -6.69 -7.53
CA THR A 120 7.63 -5.83 -7.36
C THR A 120 7.78 -5.32 -5.92
N TRP A 121 6.71 -4.80 -5.30
CA TRP A 121 6.76 -4.33 -3.91
C TRP A 121 7.10 -5.47 -2.94
N SER A 122 6.48 -6.63 -3.12
CA SER A 122 6.76 -7.80 -2.29
C SER A 122 8.21 -8.28 -2.44
N MET A 123 8.75 -8.27 -3.66
CA MET A 123 10.13 -8.74 -3.89
C MET A 123 11.15 -7.75 -3.33
N THR A 124 10.99 -6.45 -3.55
CA THR A 124 11.91 -5.45 -2.96
C THR A 124 11.90 -5.50 -1.43
N LEU A 125 10.75 -5.74 -0.81
CA LEU A 125 10.64 -5.93 0.64
C LEU A 125 11.31 -7.22 1.10
N ASN A 126 10.95 -8.37 0.50
CA ASN A 126 11.48 -9.67 0.91
C ASN A 126 13.00 -9.74 0.74
N MET A 127 13.54 -9.24 -0.37
CA MET A 127 14.98 -9.20 -0.60
C MET A 127 15.72 -8.37 0.45
N LYS A 128 15.16 -7.22 0.89
CA LYS A 128 15.76 -6.41 1.96
C LYS A 128 15.74 -7.15 3.31
N ILE A 129 14.67 -7.87 3.60
CA ILE A 129 14.56 -8.70 4.80
C ILE A 129 15.60 -9.84 4.78
N ASP A 130 15.81 -10.48 3.61
CA ASP A 130 16.82 -11.54 3.46
C ASP A 130 18.24 -11.06 3.70
N LEU A 131 18.56 -9.81 3.28
CA LEU A 131 19.87 -9.20 3.47
C LEU A 131 20.12 -8.73 4.90
N ALA A 132 19.06 -8.44 5.66
CA ALA A 132 19.13 -7.85 6.99
C ALA A 132 19.40 -8.91 8.08
N LYS A 133 20.13 -8.52 9.14
CA LYS A 133 20.16 -9.29 10.40
C LYS A 133 18.81 -9.20 11.10
N SER A 134 18.51 -10.15 12.00
CA SER A 134 17.23 -10.21 12.72
C SER A 134 16.86 -8.87 13.40
N ASN A 135 17.83 -8.21 14.04
CA ASN A 135 17.67 -6.91 14.71
C ASN A 135 17.63 -5.70 13.75
N GLN A 136 17.73 -5.90 12.45
CA GLN A 136 17.69 -4.84 11.41
C GLN A 136 16.45 -4.95 10.50
N ARG A 137 15.63 -5.98 10.67
CA ARG A 137 14.49 -6.25 9.79
C ARG A 137 13.42 -5.19 9.88
N GLY A 138 13.09 -4.73 11.08
CA GLY A 138 12.14 -3.64 11.28
C GLY A 138 12.56 -2.38 10.53
N PHE A 139 13.83 -2.00 10.63
CA PHE A 139 14.40 -0.88 9.89
C PHE A 139 14.35 -1.10 8.36
N ALA A 140 14.67 -2.32 7.89
CA ALA A 140 14.62 -2.66 6.47
C ALA A 140 13.19 -2.56 5.90
N VAL A 141 12.18 -3.00 6.66
CA VAL A 141 10.76 -2.86 6.32
C VAL A 141 10.36 -1.39 6.29
N GLY A 142 10.66 -0.64 7.35
CA GLY A 142 10.34 0.79 7.44
C GLY A 142 10.94 1.59 6.28
N LEU A 143 12.19 1.32 5.91
CA LEU A 143 12.86 2.01 4.80
C LEU A 143 12.30 1.59 3.43
N ASN A 144 11.83 0.33 3.29
CA ASN A 144 11.10 -0.09 2.09
C ASN A 144 9.82 0.72 1.90
N GLU A 145 9.00 0.77 2.93
CA GLU A 145 7.72 1.47 2.88
C GLU A 145 7.92 2.97 2.70
N PHE A 146 8.88 3.57 3.42
CA PHE A 146 9.26 4.98 3.24
C PHE A 146 9.57 5.31 1.77
N ALA A 147 10.46 4.54 1.14
CA ALA A 147 10.84 4.79 -0.26
C ALA A 147 9.63 4.66 -1.20
N GLY A 148 8.80 3.63 -1.01
CA GLY A 148 7.60 3.43 -1.81
C GLY A 148 6.61 4.60 -1.70
N TYR A 149 6.28 5.02 -0.47
CA TYR A 149 5.32 6.12 -0.26
C TYR A 149 5.85 7.50 -0.60
N VAL A 150 7.15 7.74 -0.44
CA VAL A 150 7.80 8.94 -1.01
C VAL A 150 7.67 8.95 -2.54
N GLY A 151 7.86 7.79 -3.18
CA GLY A 151 7.62 7.67 -4.63
C GLY A 151 6.17 8.01 -5.00
N VAL A 152 5.20 7.44 -4.28
CA VAL A 152 3.77 7.77 -4.51
C VAL A 152 3.52 9.27 -4.38
N ALA A 153 4.05 9.89 -3.33
CA ALA A 153 3.86 11.32 -3.07
C ALA A 153 4.47 12.21 -4.18
N LEU A 154 5.73 11.96 -4.51
CA LEU A 154 6.43 12.74 -5.55
C LEU A 154 5.71 12.64 -6.89
N MET A 155 5.29 11.45 -7.29
CA MET A 155 4.66 11.26 -8.60
C MET A 155 3.22 11.80 -8.63
N ALA A 156 2.50 11.82 -7.52
CA ALA A 156 1.20 12.47 -7.44
C ALA A 156 1.28 13.99 -7.67
N VAL A 157 2.33 14.65 -7.12
CA VAL A 157 2.60 16.08 -7.41
C VAL A 157 2.95 16.28 -8.88
N ILE A 158 3.90 15.48 -9.40
CA ILE A 158 4.37 15.60 -10.78
C ILE A 158 3.23 15.36 -11.77
N SER A 159 2.42 14.32 -11.58
CA SER A 159 1.29 14.03 -12.47
C SER A 159 0.22 15.12 -12.42
N GLY A 160 -0.09 15.65 -11.22
CA GLY A 160 -1.00 16.77 -11.05
C GLY A 160 -0.50 18.05 -11.76
N TYR A 161 0.81 18.35 -11.67
CA TYR A 161 1.43 19.47 -12.36
C TYR A 161 1.38 19.29 -13.89
N ILE A 162 1.75 18.11 -14.41
CA ILE A 162 1.69 17.83 -15.85
C ILE A 162 0.25 17.96 -16.35
N ALA A 163 -0.71 17.40 -15.61
CA ALA A 163 -2.13 17.48 -15.96
C ALA A 163 -2.66 18.91 -15.99
N SER A 164 -2.21 19.78 -15.06
CA SER A 164 -2.61 21.19 -15.02
C SER A 164 -1.97 22.02 -16.12
N THR A 165 -0.77 21.66 -16.60
CA THR A 165 0.01 22.43 -17.56
C THR A 165 -0.24 22.03 -19.01
N TYR A 166 -0.47 20.74 -19.25
CA TYR A 166 -0.63 20.18 -20.58
C TYR A 166 -2.01 19.53 -20.77
N SER A 167 -2.17 18.27 -20.34
CA SER A 167 -3.45 17.58 -20.36
C SER A 167 -3.49 16.43 -19.34
N LEU A 168 -4.70 15.94 -19.06
CA LEU A 168 -4.91 14.77 -18.20
C LEU A 168 -4.35 13.48 -18.82
N ARG A 169 -4.34 13.38 -20.16
CA ARG A 169 -3.87 12.24 -20.97
C ARG A 169 -3.57 12.69 -22.41
N PRO A 170 -2.47 12.24 -23.04
CA PRO A 170 -1.56 11.15 -22.61
C PRO A 170 -0.33 11.59 -21.80
N GLU A 171 -0.05 12.88 -21.64
CA GLU A 171 1.25 13.43 -21.22
C GLU A 171 1.77 12.86 -19.89
N PRO A 172 0.99 12.78 -18.79
CA PRO A 172 1.51 12.21 -17.54
C PRO A 172 1.97 10.76 -17.71
N PHE A 173 1.34 9.98 -18.58
CA PHE A 173 1.61 8.55 -18.76
C PHE A 173 2.86 8.26 -19.59
N TYR A 174 3.40 9.23 -20.34
CA TYR A 174 4.74 9.10 -20.92
C TYR A 174 5.82 8.96 -19.84
N MET A 175 5.65 9.66 -18.70
CA MET A 175 6.52 9.46 -17.53
C MET A 175 6.41 8.03 -16.99
N GLY A 176 5.22 7.42 -17.06
CA GLY A 176 5.02 6.03 -16.66
C GLY A 176 5.88 5.05 -17.45
N ILE A 177 6.03 5.25 -18.75
CA ILE A 177 6.92 4.43 -19.59
C ILE A 177 8.38 4.57 -19.13
N VAL A 178 8.85 5.81 -18.90
CA VAL A 178 10.20 6.08 -18.42
C VAL A 178 10.45 5.42 -17.06
N ILE A 179 9.49 5.55 -16.12
CA ILE A 179 9.55 4.95 -14.79
C ILE A 179 9.74 3.43 -14.88
N VAL A 180 8.92 2.76 -15.69
CA VAL A 180 8.99 1.30 -15.83
C VAL A 180 10.29 0.86 -16.46
N LEU A 181 10.76 1.54 -17.51
CA LEU A 181 12.03 1.22 -18.17
C LEU A 181 13.20 1.35 -17.19
N ILE A 182 13.26 2.44 -16.41
CA ILE A 182 14.31 2.63 -15.40
C ILE A 182 14.20 1.56 -14.31
N GLY A 183 13.01 1.31 -13.78
CA GLY A 183 12.78 0.27 -12.75
C GLY A 183 13.19 -1.12 -13.23
N PHE A 184 12.85 -1.47 -14.48
CA PHE A 184 13.28 -2.72 -15.10
C PHE A 184 14.79 -2.80 -15.25
N LEU A 185 15.42 -1.76 -15.84
CA LEU A 185 16.87 -1.70 -16.03
C LEU A 185 17.63 -1.82 -14.69
N LEU A 186 17.22 -1.07 -13.66
CA LEU A 186 17.83 -1.17 -12.33
C LEU A 186 17.67 -2.59 -11.76
N SER A 187 16.55 -3.25 -12.00
CA SER A 187 16.29 -4.60 -11.53
C SER A 187 17.17 -5.67 -12.20
N LEU A 188 17.71 -5.42 -13.40
CA LEU A 188 18.69 -6.30 -14.02
C LEU A 188 19.99 -6.41 -13.21
N PHE A 189 20.38 -5.35 -12.51
CA PHE A 189 21.60 -5.33 -11.67
C PHE A 189 21.39 -5.94 -10.29
N VAL A 190 20.15 -6.26 -9.90
CA VAL A 190 19.84 -6.92 -8.64
C VAL A 190 20.41 -8.34 -8.64
N LYS A 191 21.06 -8.74 -7.54
CA LYS A 191 21.49 -10.12 -7.29
C LYS A 191 20.41 -10.86 -6.52
N ASP A 192 20.13 -12.12 -6.89
CA ASP A 192 19.15 -12.95 -6.20
C ASP A 192 19.56 -13.22 -4.74
N THR A 193 18.60 -13.17 -3.82
CA THR A 193 18.83 -13.35 -2.36
C THR A 193 18.53 -14.75 -1.84
N ASN A 194 18.19 -15.71 -2.70
CA ASN A 194 17.84 -17.07 -2.28
C ASN A 194 18.91 -17.76 -1.42
N LYS A 195 20.20 -17.48 -1.66
CA LYS A 195 21.30 -18.02 -0.83
C LYS A 195 21.26 -17.50 0.61
N HIS A 196 20.84 -16.24 0.81
CA HIS A 196 20.69 -15.64 2.14
C HIS A 196 19.54 -16.31 2.91
N LEU A 197 18.44 -16.61 2.21
CA LEU A 197 17.30 -17.33 2.77
C LEU A 197 17.65 -18.75 3.23
N GLN A 198 18.44 -19.49 2.45
CA GLN A 198 18.85 -20.86 2.78
C GLN A 198 19.66 -20.95 4.09
N ILE A 199 20.52 -19.96 4.37
CA ILE A 199 21.28 -19.88 5.63
C ILE A 199 20.34 -19.78 6.84
N GLU A 200 19.23 -19.06 6.68
CA GLU A 200 18.27 -18.89 7.75
C GLU A 200 17.36 -20.11 7.93
N ALA A 201 16.95 -20.73 6.83
CA ALA A 201 16.12 -21.93 6.86
C ALA A 201 16.82 -23.13 7.55
N GLN A 202 18.14 -23.24 7.40
CA GLN A 202 18.92 -24.29 8.08
C GLN A 202 18.93 -24.16 9.62
N LYS A 203 18.65 -22.96 10.16
CA LYS A 203 18.56 -22.70 11.61
C LYS A 203 17.20 -23.07 12.22
N LYS A 204 16.19 -23.36 11.40
CA LYS A 204 14.79 -23.58 11.82
C LYS A 204 14.36 -25.04 11.59
N LYS A 205 15.08 -26.04 12.13
CA LYS A 205 14.63 -27.44 12.14
C LYS A 205 13.79 -27.73 13.38
N ASN A 206 12.62 -28.34 13.16
CA ASN A 206 11.64 -28.97 14.07
C ASN A 206 10.61 -28.05 14.71
N SER A 207 9.36 -28.24 14.28
CA SER A 207 8.21 -27.86 15.08
C SER A 207 6.86 -28.22 14.45
N ASP A 208 5.77 -28.14 15.23
CA ASP A 208 4.41 -28.52 14.87
C ASP A 208 3.83 -27.64 13.75
N VAL A 209 3.73 -28.19 12.56
CA VAL A 209 3.16 -27.48 11.39
C VAL A 209 1.65 -27.51 11.48
N ILE A 210 1.03 -26.40 11.80
CA ILE A 210 -0.44 -26.25 11.66
C ILE A 210 -0.80 -26.05 10.18
N SER A 211 -1.99 -26.53 9.78
CA SER A 211 -2.43 -26.42 8.38
C SER A 211 -2.68 -24.97 7.97
N SER A 212 -2.45 -24.64 6.70
CA SER A 212 -2.73 -23.31 6.14
C SER A 212 -4.18 -22.87 6.35
N ARG A 213 -5.13 -23.82 6.35
CA ARG A 213 -6.55 -23.57 6.64
C ARG A 213 -6.75 -23.12 8.09
N GLU A 214 -6.08 -23.72 9.04
CA GLU A 214 -6.17 -23.34 10.45
C GLU A 214 -5.50 -21.97 10.69
N VAL A 215 -4.37 -21.67 10.04
CA VAL A 215 -3.75 -20.34 10.08
C VAL A 215 -4.71 -19.28 9.55
N PHE A 216 -5.35 -19.54 8.40
CA PHE A 216 -6.34 -18.63 7.82
C PHE A 216 -7.50 -18.40 8.79
N LYS A 217 -8.07 -19.45 9.38
CA LYS A 217 -9.17 -19.38 10.34
C LYS A 217 -8.77 -18.57 11.59
N ARG A 218 -7.59 -18.84 12.16
CA ARG A 218 -7.08 -18.09 13.34
C ARG A 218 -6.90 -16.63 13.03
N THR A 219 -6.21 -16.30 11.95
CA THR A 219 -5.90 -14.92 11.60
C THR A 219 -7.13 -14.12 11.19
N THR A 220 -8.15 -14.78 10.63
CA THR A 220 -9.38 -14.11 10.18
C THR A 220 -10.45 -14.00 11.26
N TRP A 221 -10.65 -15.05 12.09
CA TRP A 221 -11.86 -15.15 12.91
C TRP A 221 -11.62 -15.50 14.37
N THR A 222 -10.83 -16.53 14.66
CA THR A 222 -10.88 -17.17 15.99
C THR A 222 -9.92 -16.57 17.00
N ASP A 223 -8.74 -16.15 16.60
CA ASP A 223 -7.83 -15.44 17.51
C ASP A 223 -8.25 -13.98 17.66
N LYS A 224 -8.44 -13.54 18.91
CA LYS A 224 -8.95 -12.19 19.20
C LYS A 224 -7.99 -11.09 18.76
N ASN A 225 -6.69 -11.28 18.92
CA ASN A 225 -5.68 -10.31 18.52
C ASN A 225 -5.54 -10.28 16.99
N LEU A 226 -5.28 -11.43 16.36
CA LEU A 226 -5.02 -11.52 14.92
C LEU A 226 -6.23 -11.09 14.09
N SER A 227 -7.44 -11.48 14.48
CA SER A 227 -8.66 -11.08 13.76
C SER A 227 -8.97 -9.59 13.92
N SER A 228 -8.72 -9.01 15.09
CA SER A 228 -8.87 -7.55 15.29
C SER A 228 -7.86 -6.77 14.46
N ILE A 229 -6.61 -7.23 14.39
CA ILE A 229 -5.57 -6.64 13.56
C ILE A 229 -5.90 -6.78 12.07
N SER A 230 -6.44 -7.92 11.63
CA SER A 230 -6.84 -8.15 10.25
C SER A 230 -7.99 -7.23 9.83
N PHE A 231 -8.99 -7.04 10.69
CA PHE A 231 -10.08 -6.09 10.45
C PHE A 231 -9.59 -4.64 10.41
N ALA A 232 -8.69 -4.26 11.32
CA ALA A 232 -8.10 -2.92 11.32
C ALA A 232 -7.23 -2.68 10.07
N GLY A 233 -6.49 -3.69 9.61
CA GLY A 233 -5.75 -3.66 8.35
C GLY A 233 -6.65 -3.51 7.14
N LEU A 234 -7.75 -4.26 7.08
CA LEU A 234 -8.79 -4.12 6.05
C LEU A 234 -9.37 -2.69 6.06
N SER A 235 -9.75 -2.17 7.24
CA SER A 235 -10.37 -0.85 7.39
C SER A 235 -9.44 0.28 6.98
N THR A 236 -8.14 0.20 7.30
CA THR A 236 -7.18 1.23 6.91
C THR A 236 -6.98 1.29 5.40
N ASN A 237 -6.89 0.15 4.70
CA ASN A 237 -6.79 0.16 3.24
C ASN A 237 -8.14 0.40 2.55
N LEU A 238 -9.26 0.12 3.22
CA LEU A 238 -10.59 0.46 2.74
C LEU A 238 -10.75 1.99 2.65
N LYS A 239 -10.35 2.73 3.69
CA LYS A 239 -10.33 4.20 3.62
C LYS A 239 -9.34 4.70 2.58
N ASP A 240 -8.23 3.97 2.31
CA ASP A 240 -7.29 4.33 1.25
C ASP A 240 -7.91 4.20 -0.13
N GLY A 241 -8.63 3.10 -0.40
CA GLY A 241 -9.36 2.89 -1.64
C GLY A 241 -10.42 3.99 -1.88
N MET A 242 -11.15 4.37 -0.82
CA MET A 242 -12.07 5.50 -0.85
C MET A 242 -11.34 6.83 -1.09
N SER A 243 -10.31 7.14 -0.33
CA SER A 243 -9.58 8.40 -0.44
C SER A 243 -8.92 8.56 -1.80
N TRP A 244 -8.33 7.51 -2.34
CA TRP A 244 -7.75 7.50 -3.66
C TRP A 244 -8.81 7.78 -4.75
N GLY A 245 -10.00 7.20 -4.60
CA GLY A 245 -11.08 7.38 -5.57
C GLY A 245 -11.81 8.71 -5.45
N LEU A 246 -12.21 9.09 -4.24
CA LEU A 246 -13.13 10.22 -4.03
C LEU A 246 -12.45 11.56 -3.80
N PHE A 247 -11.23 11.62 -3.27
CA PHE A 247 -10.57 12.90 -2.99
C PHE A 247 -10.38 13.77 -4.23
N PRO A 248 -9.95 13.27 -5.40
CA PRO A 248 -9.91 14.08 -6.60
C PRO A 248 -11.26 14.73 -6.94
N PHE A 249 -12.35 13.98 -6.92
CA PHE A 249 -13.69 14.49 -7.18
C PHE A 249 -14.16 15.50 -6.11
N PHE A 250 -13.92 15.18 -4.82
CA PHE A 250 -14.27 16.06 -3.71
C PHE A 250 -13.58 17.43 -3.83
N PHE A 251 -12.27 17.43 -4.09
CA PHE A 251 -11.50 18.67 -4.17
C PHE A 251 -11.75 19.45 -5.46
N ILE A 252 -12.04 18.77 -6.58
CA ILE A 252 -12.43 19.47 -7.81
C ILE A 252 -13.78 20.16 -7.65
N SER A 253 -14.75 19.51 -6.99
CA SER A 253 -16.05 20.12 -6.69
C SER A 253 -15.94 21.32 -5.72
N ALA A 254 -14.88 21.38 -4.92
CA ALA A 254 -14.53 22.52 -4.07
C ALA A 254 -13.74 23.61 -4.81
N GLY A 255 -13.52 23.47 -6.13
CA GLY A 255 -12.88 24.47 -6.98
C GLY A 255 -11.35 24.47 -6.97
N LEU A 256 -10.70 23.39 -6.50
CA LEU A 256 -9.25 23.27 -6.53
C LEU A 256 -8.74 22.91 -7.93
N THR A 257 -7.56 23.44 -8.27
CA THR A 257 -6.83 23.07 -9.48
C THR A 257 -6.18 21.68 -9.34
N PHE A 258 -5.89 21.02 -10.47
CA PHE A 258 -5.20 19.71 -10.47
C PHE A 258 -3.87 19.74 -9.70
N ASN A 259 -3.13 20.84 -9.79
CA ASN A 259 -1.88 21.02 -9.03
C ASN A 259 -2.14 21.02 -7.51
N GLN A 260 -3.15 21.75 -7.04
CA GLN A 260 -3.53 21.79 -5.62
C GLN A 260 -4.01 20.41 -5.13
N ILE A 261 -4.79 19.70 -5.94
CA ILE A 261 -5.24 18.34 -5.67
C ILE A 261 -4.03 17.42 -5.57
N GLY A 262 -3.11 17.50 -6.52
CA GLY A 262 -1.86 16.71 -6.52
C GLY A 262 -1.05 16.90 -5.23
N VAL A 263 -0.95 18.13 -4.72
CA VAL A 263 -0.27 18.43 -3.45
C VAL A 263 -0.99 17.79 -2.26
N ILE A 264 -2.31 17.95 -2.12
CA ILE A 264 -3.07 17.34 -1.00
C ILE A 264 -2.94 15.81 -1.04
N VAL A 265 -3.14 15.21 -2.22
CA VAL A 265 -3.06 13.75 -2.42
C VAL A 265 -1.65 13.22 -2.13
N ALA A 266 -0.61 14.03 -2.34
CA ALA A 266 0.77 13.67 -2.06
C ALA A 266 1.14 13.79 -0.56
N ILE A 267 0.60 14.77 0.16
CA ILE A 267 0.92 14.98 1.58
C ILE A 267 0.56 13.76 2.43
N TYR A 268 -0.56 13.14 2.15
CA TYR A 268 -1.01 11.96 2.86
C TYR A 268 0.03 10.80 2.80
N PRO A 269 0.44 10.27 1.64
CA PRO A 269 1.43 9.20 1.57
C PRO A 269 2.84 9.67 1.98
N ALA A 270 3.19 10.95 1.80
CA ALA A 270 4.45 11.50 2.28
C ALA A 270 4.54 11.46 3.81
N ALA A 271 3.49 11.93 4.50
CA ALA A 271 3.40 11.87 5.95
C ALA A 271 3.41 10.42 6.43
N TRP A 272 2.63 9.55 5.81
CA TRP A 272 2.63 8.13 6.12
C TRP A 272 4.03 7.53 6.00
N GLY A 273 4.70 7.70 4.84
CA GLY A 273 6.06 7.20 4.63
C GLY A 273 7.06 7.72 5.66
N PHE A 274 7.03 9.02 5.95
CA PHE A 274 7.96 9.65 6.87
C PHE A 274 7.76 9.19 8.32
N PHE A 275 6.55 9.31 8.84
CA PHE A 275 6.28 9.04 10.26
C PHE A 275 6.39 7.56 10.63
N GLN A 276 6.18 6.62 9.69
CA GLN A 276 6.34 5.20 10.00
C GLN A 276 7.78 4.77 10.32
N LEU A 277 8.79 5.57 9.96
CA LEU A 277 10.17 5.34 10.40
C LEU A 277 10.31 5.43 11.93
N PHE A 278 9.46 6.20 12.58
CA PHE A 278 9.48 6.43 14.02
C PHE A 278 8.44 5.60 14.77
N THR A 279 7.27 5.37 14.19
CA THR A 279 6.15 4.73 14.87
C THR A 279 6.39 3.25 15.15
N GLY A 280 7.20 2.55 14.34
CA GLY A 280 7.66 1.20 14.63
C GLY A 280 8.45 1.14 15.96
N ALA A 281 9.46 1.99 16.13
CA ALA A 281 10.24 2.09 17.34
C ALA A 281 9.41 2.61 18.54
N LEU A 282 8.45 3.50 18.29
CA LEU A 282 7.54 3.99 19.30
C LEU A 282 6.66 2.85 19.84
N SER A 283 6.16 1.99 18.97
CA SER A 283 5.34 0.83 19.34
C SER A 283 6.09 -0.17 20.24
N ASP A 284 7.42 -0.24 20.13
CA ASP A 284 8.27 -1.07 20.99
C ASP A 284 8.43 -0.50 22.41
N ARG A 285 8.04 0.77 22.62
CA ARG A 285 8.14 1.44 23.93
C ARG A 285 6.80 1.61 24.64
N ILE A 286 5.76 1.98 23.91
CA ILE A 286 4.45 2.32 24.50
C ILE A 286 3.39 1.22 24.33
N GLY A 287 3.74 0.12 23.65
CA GLY A 287 2.85 -1.00 23.37
C GLY A 287 2.16 -0.91 22.00
N ARG A 288 1.59 -2.03 21.57
CA ARG A 288 0.98 -2.19 20.24
C ARG A 288 -0.47 -1.73 20.23
N LYS A 289 -1.24 -2.15 21.22
CA LYS A 289 -2.70 -1.98 21.30
C LYS A 289 -3.14 -0.54 21.17
N TRP A 290 -2.63 0.32 22.06
CA TRP A 290 -3.09 1.71 22.10
C TRP A 290 -2.56 2.55 20.94
N LEU A 291 -1.38 2.21 20.41
CA LEU A 291 -0.86 2.88 19.22
C LEU A 291 -1.71 2.56 17.99
N ILE A 292 -2.14 1.30 17.83
CA ILE A 292 -3.08 0.91 16.76
C ILE A 292 -4.42 1.60 16.94
N ALA A 293 -5.02 1.51 18.14
CA ALA A 293 -6.35 2.09 18.38
C ALA A 293 -6.37 3.60 18.12
N SER A 294 -5.40 4.35 18.67
CA SER A 294 -5.29 5.80 18.47
C SER A 294 -5.02 6.16 17.00
N GLY A 295 -4.16 5.40 16.31
CA GLY A 295 -3.91 5.60 14.88
C GLY A 295 -5.17 5.40 14.03
N MET A 296 -6.01 4.40 14.34
CA MET A 296 -7.30 4.19 13.67
C MET A 296 -8.28 5.35 13.94
N TRP A 297 -8.33 5.86 15.18
CA TRP A 297 -9.17 7.02 15.51
C TRP A 297 -8.69 8.30 14.83
N VAL A 298 -7.38 8.54 14.79
CA VAL A 298 -6.81 9.68 14.05
C VAL A 298 -7.20 9.61 12.57
N GLN A 299 -7.17 8.44 11.93
CA GLN A 299 -7.63 8.28 10.55
C GLN A 299 -9.12 8.66 10.40
N ALA A 300 -10.00 8.18 11.28
CA ALA A 300 -11.43 8.51 11.23
C ALA A 300 -11.68 10.02 11.39
N PHE A 301 -11.08 10.62 12.41
CA PHE A 301 -11.22 12.06 12.68
C PHE A 301 -10.62 12.92 11.56
N SER A 302 -9.52 12.49 10.93
CA SER A 302 -8.94 13.20 9.79
C SER A 302 -9.87 13.25 8.58
N LEU A 303 -10.60 12.15 8.31
CA LEU A 303 -11.60 12.13 7.23
C LEU A 303 -12.75 13.09 7.52
N TRP A 304 -13.29 13.08 8.74
CA TRP A 304 -14.33 14.04 9.13
C TRP A 304 -13.81 15.48 9.15
N TRP A 305 -12.57 15.70 9.61
CA TRP A 305 -11.93 17.01 9.50
C TRP A 305 -11.94 17.52 8.07
N ILE A 306 -11.49 16.71 7.09
CA ILE A 306 -11.49 17.10 5.68
C ILE A 306 -12.89 17.47 5.19
N LEU A 307 -13.95 16.81 5.66
CA LEU A 307 -15.34 17.12 5.28
C LEU A 307 -15.87 18.41 5.84
N PHE A 308 -15.45 18.81 7.05
CA PHE A 308 -16.03 19.97 7.75
C PHE A 308 -15.24 21.26 7.56
N VAL A 309 -14.13 21.23 6.83
CA VAL A 309 -13.32 22.39 6.50
C VAL A 309 -13.41 22.68 5.01
N ASP A 310 -13.28 23.96 4.65
CA ASP A 310 -13.36 24.49 3.27
C ASP A 310 -12.14 25.36 2.89
N ILE A 311 -11.06 25.29 3.68
CA ILE A 311 -9.83 26.06 3.49
C ILE A 311 -8.70 25.13 3.06
N TYR A 312 -8.01 25.47 1.97
CA TYR A 312 -6.90 24.69 1.40
C TYR A 312 -5.85 24.26 2.44
N ALA A 313 -5.41 25.20 3.29
CA ALA A 313 -4.43 24.89 4.34
C ALA A 313 -4.95 23.88 5.38
N LEU A 314 -6.26 23.90 5.69
CA LEU A 314 -6.87 22.96 6.64
C LEU A 314 -7.06 21.58 6.01
N TRP A 315 -7.28 21.46 4.70
CA TRP A 315 -7.24 20.20 3.99
C TRP A 315 -5.85 19.56 4.00
N ILE A 316 -4.79 20.38 3.86
CA ILE A 316 -3.40 19.93 4.03
C ILE A 316 -3.18 19.35 5.44
N VAL A 317 -3.68 20.03 6.49
CA VAL A 317 -3.61 19.52 7.88
C VAL A 317 -4.35 18.19 8.00
N GLY A 318 -5.55 18.06 7.43
CA GLY A 318 -6.31 16.81 7.41
C GLY A 318 -5.57 15.66 6.73
N ALA A 319 -4.96 15.93 5.57
CA ALA A 319 -4.15 14.95 4.84
C ALA A 319 -2.89 14.53 5.64
N LEU A 320 -2.23 15.47 6.31
CA LEU A 320 -1.10 15.22 7.20
C LEU A 320 -1.51 14.32 8.39
N MET A 321 -2.61 14.66 9.07
CA MET A 321 -3.16 13.87 10.18
C MET A 321 -3.52 12.45 9.71
N LEU A 322 -4.15 12.30 8.55
CA LEU A 322 -4.49 11.01 7.96
C LEU A 322 -3.25 10.16 7.73
N GLY A 323 -2.16 10.77 7.24
CA GLY A 323 -0.86 10.13 7.04
C GLY A 323 -0.22 9.69 8.36
N ILE A 324 -0.23 10.54 9.38
CA ILE A 324 0.27 10.20 10.72
C ILE A 324 -0.51 9.04 11.32
N GLY A 325 -1.85 9.08 11.29
CA GLY A 325 -2.69 7.99 11.79
C GLY A 325 -2.41 6.66 11.09
N THR A 326 -2.17 6.70 9.78
CA THR A 326 -1.81 5.50 9.01
C THR A 326 -0.40 5.00 9.36
N ALA A 327 0.56 5.90 9.55
CA ALA A 327 1.92 5.56 9.99
C ALA A 327 1.94 4.88 11.36
N MET A 328 1.07 5.27 12.28
CA MET A 328 0.96 4.66 13.62
C MET A 328 0.56 3.19 13.56
N VAL A 329 -0.26 2.79 12.59
CA VAL A 329 -0.82 1.43 12.56
C VAL A 329 0.00 0.46 11.73
N TYR A 330 0.58 0.89 10.62
CA TYR A 330 1.16 -0.02 9.61
C TYR A 330 2.33 -0.89 10.13
N PRO A 331 3.41 -0.32 10.68
CA PRO A 331 4.49 -1.13 11.24
C PRO A 331 4.04 -1.87 12.51
N THR A 332 3.11 -1.28 13.27
CA THR A 332 2.61 -1.83 14.51
C THR A 332 1.75 -3.09 14.29
N PHE A 333 0.98 -3.16 13.19
CA PHE A 333 0.27 -4.39 12.81
C PHE A 333 1.23 -5.57 12.60
N ALA A 334 2.31 -5.33 11.84
CA ALA A 334 3.29 -6.37 11.55
C ALA A 334 4.01 -6.83 12.83
N ALA A 335 4.32 -5.90 13.73
CA ALA A 335 4.91 -6.20 15.02
C ALA A 335 3.95 -7.02 15.88
N ALA A 336 2.70 -6.58 16.05
CA ALA A 336 1.69 -7.27 16.85
C ALA A 336 1.38 -8.69 16.33
N ILE A 337 1.32 -8.88 15.01
CA ILE A 337 1.19 -10.23 14.41
C ILE A 337 2.41 -11.08 14.77
N SER A 338 3.60 -10.49 14.72
CA SER A 338 4.84 -11.19 15.03
C SER A 338 4.96 -11.58 16.51
N ASP A 339 4.34 -10.81 17.41
CA ASP A 339 4.30 -11.10 18.84
C ASP A 339 3.33 -12.27 19.15
N VAL A 340 2.19 -12.36 18.43
CA VAL A 340 1.13 -13.35 18.67
C VAL A 340 1.35 -14.65 17.89
N ALA A 341 1.74 -14.55 16.62
CA ALA A 341 1.87 -15.71 15.75
C ALA A 341 3.16 -16.49 16.04
N HIS A 342 3.01 -17.80 16.29
CA HIS A 342 4.17 -18.69 16.50
C HIS A 342 5.13 -18.63 15.29
N PRO A 343 6.45 -18.66 15.52
CA PRO A 343 7.47 -18.50 14.46
C PRO A 343 7.25 -19.31 13.19
N GLU A 344 6.66 -20.50 13.30
CA GLU A 344 6.47 -21.46 12.21
C GLU A 344 5.38 -21.07 11.24
N TRP A 345 4.30 -20.50 11.73
CA TRP A 345 3.18 -20.08 10.89
C TRP A 345 3.02 -18.54 10.83
N ARG A 346 3.96 -17.80 11.42
CA ARG A 346 3.99 -16.32 11.40
C ARG A 346 3.96 -15.76 9.98
N ALA A 347 4.77 -16.32 9.09
CA ALA A 347 4.81 -15.88 7.68
C ALA A 347 3.46 -16.12 6.98
N SER A 348 2.80 -17.24 7.27
CA SER A 348 1.47 -17.55 6.74
C SER A 348 0.41 -16.60 7.31
N SER A 349 0.45 -16.31 8.62
CA SER A 349 -0.46 -15.35 9.26
C SER A 349 -0.28 -13.94 8.67
N MET A 350 0.97 -13.52 8.45
CA MET A 350 1.26 -12.25 7.77
C MET A 350 0.72 -12.23 6.33
N GLY A 351 0.78 -13.35 5.62
CA GLY A 351 0.19 -13.49 4.29
C GLY A 351 -1.33 -13.32 4.31
N VAL A 352 -2.03 -13.95 5.26
CA VAL A 352 -3.49 -13.80 5.44
C VAL A 352 -3.85 -12.36 5.82
N PHE A 353 -3.11 -11.75 6.74
CA PHE A 353 -3.29 -10.34 7.09
C PHE A 353 -3.15 -9.43 5.87
N ARG A 354 -2.10 -9.61 5.06
CA ARG A 354 -1.88 -8.83 3.84
C ARG A 354 -2.98 -9.02 2.81
N PHE A 355 -3.50 -10.23 2.67
CA PHE A 355 -4.64 -10.49 1.81
C PHE A 355 -5.85 -9.64 2.22
N TRP A 356 -6.23 -9.65 3.50
CA TRP A 356 -7.34 -8.82 3.99
C TRP A 356 -7.06 -7.33 3.89
N ARG A 357 -5.87 -6.90 4.30
CA ARG A 357 -5.44 -5.51 4.21
C ARG A 357 -5.54 -4.99 2.77
N ASP A 358 -4.95 -5.70 1.82
CA ASP A 358 -4.85 -5.23 0.44
C ASP A 358 -6.19 -5.35 -0.31
N SER A 359 -7.06 -6.29 0.07
CA SER A 359 -8.46 -6.34 -0.38
C SER A 359 -9.25 -5.10 0.04
N GLY A 360 -8.82 -4.42 1.10
CA GLY A 360 -9.40 -3.15 1.54
C GLY A 360 -9.48 -2.09 0.45
N TYR A 361 -8.47 -1.99 -0.42
CA TYR A 361 -8.51 -1.05 -1.56
C TYR A 361 -9.74 -1.28 -2.45
N ALA A 362 -9.99 -2.54 -2.81
CA ALA A 362 -11.11 -2.89 -3.65
C ALA A 362 -12.46 -2.68 -2.96
N PHE A 363 -12.59 -3.17 -1.73
CA PHE A 363 -13.82 -2.98 -0.94
C PHE A 363 -14.09 -1.51 -0.66
N GLY A 364 -13.03 -0.72 -0.42
CA GLY A 364 -13.12 0.71 -0.18
C GLY A 364 -13.62 1.48 -1.39
N ALA A 365 -13.04 1.23 -2.56
CA ALA A 365 -13.48 1.85 -3.79
C ALA A 365 -14.93 1.45 -4.16
N LEU A 366 -15.27 0.15 -3.99
CA LEU A 366 -16.62 -0.34 -4.27
C LEU A 366 -17.65 0.31 -3.33
N LEU A 367 -17.41 0.25 -2.01
CA LEU A 367 -18.33 0.81 -1.01
C LEU A 367 -18.47 2.32 -1.20
N ALA A 368 -17.35 3.02 -1.37
CA ALA A 368 -17.33 4.46 -1.53
C ALA A 368 -18.03 4.90 -2.84
N GLY A 369 -17.80 4.18 -3.93
CA GLY A 369 -18.46 4.44 -5.21
C GLY A 369 -19.97 4.28 -5.12
N VAL A 370 -20.44 3.15 -4.57
CA VAL A 370 -21.88 2.89 -4.38
C VAL A 370 -22.52 3.95 -3.47
N LEU A 371 -21.87 4.28 -2.35
CA LEU A 371 -22.39 5.32 -1.45
C LEU A 371 -22.41 6.70 -2.11
N ALA A 372 -21.42 7.03 -2.93
CA ALA A 372 -21.38 8.29 -3.64
C ALA A 372 -22.48 8.39 -4.72
N ASP A 373 -22.74 7.29 -5.44
CA ASP A 373 -23.84 7.22 -6.44
C ASP A 373 -25.23 7.28 -5.78
N MET A 374 -25.40 6.65 -4.61
CA MET A 374 -26.68 6.62 -3.90
C MET A 374 -27.00 7.90 -3.12
N LEU A 375 -25.99 8.54 -2.58
CA LEU A 375 -26.11 9.70 -1.69
C LEU A 375 -25.39 10.91 -2.27
N ASN A 376 -24.10 11.03 -2.02
CA ASN A 376 -23.13 11.94 -2.63
C ASN A 376 -21.71 11.64 -2.08
N ILE A 377 -20.70 12.32 -2.63
CA ILE A 377 -19.29 12.11 -2.27
C ILE A 377 -19.03 12.40 -0.78
N SER A 378 -19.59 13.48 -0.22
CA SER A 378 -19.38 13.85 1.18
C SER A 378 -19.95 12.80 2.15
N TRP A 379 -21.15 12.29 1.89
CA TRP A 379 -21.73 11.19 2.67
C TRP A 379 -20.90 9.91 2.55
N ALA A 380 -20.42 9.58 1.36
CA ALA A 380 -19.57 8.41 1.15
C ALA A 380 -18.28 8.49 2.01
N ILE A 381 -17.58 9.63 2.00
CA ILE A 381 -16.39 9.85 2.82
C ILE A 381 -16.74 9.74 4.31
N GLY A 382 -17.82 10.40 4.76
CA GLY A 382 -18.23 10.42 6.16
C GLY A 382 -18.62 9.06 6.71
N LEU A 383 -19.34 8.24 5.93
CA LEU A 383 -19.74 6.89 6.30
C LEU A 383 -18.57 5.91 6.31
N VAL A 384 -17.67 6.01 5.33
CA VAL A 384 -16.45 5.18 5.31
C VAL A 384 -15.55 5.50 6.51
N ALA A 385 -15.51 6.74 6.99
CA ALA A 385 -14.75 7.12 8.19
C ALA A 385 -15.21 6.40 9.47
N ILE A 386 -16.43 5.89 9.51
CA ILE A 386 -16.95 5.08 10.65
C ILE A 386 -16.15 3.76 10.77
N LEU A 387 -15.66 3.18 9.67
CA LEU A 387 -14.97 1.89 9.71
C LEU A 387 -13.64 1.93 10.48
N PRO A 388 -12.72 2.87 10.23
CA PRO A 388 -11.54 3.02 11.09
C PRO A 388 -11.90 3.39 12.52
N LEU A 389 -12.98 4.16 12.77
CA LEU A 389 -13.44 4.40 14.15
C LEU A 389 -13.83 3.10 14.85
N LEU A 390 -14.67 2.27 14.22
CA LEU A 390 -15.09 0.97 14.75
C LEU A 390 -13.90 0.00 14.91
N ALA A 391 -12.97 0.01 13.97
CA ALA A 391 -11.76 -0.80 14.07
C ALA A 391 -10.89 -0.39 15.27
N GLY A 392 -10.75 0.92 15.53
CA GLY A 392 -10.07 1.42 16.73
C GLY A 392 -10.77 0.99 18.03
N ILE A 393 -12.11 1.04 18.07
CA ILE A 393 -12.90 0.55 19.21
C ILE A 393 -12.72 -0.97 19.38
N MET A 394 -12.74 -1.74 18.28
CA MET A 394 -12.53 -3.19 18.32
C MET A 394 -11.13 -3.54 18.86
N ILE A 395 -10.10 -2.83 18.43
CA ILE A 395 -8.73 -2.99 18.98
C ILE A 395 -8.72 -2.66 20.47
N ALA A 396 -9.29 -1.52 20.88
CA ALA A 396 -9.29 -1.10 22.28
C ALA A 396 -10.02 -2.07 23.21
N THR A 397 -11.11 -2.69 22.75
CA THR A 397 -11.96 -3.58 23.58
C THR A 397 -11.56 -5.04 23.50
N ARG A 398 -11.20 -5.54 22.32
CA ARG A 398 -11.02 -6.97 22.06
C ARG A 398 -9.55 -7.43 22.05
N MET A 399 -8.64 -6.58 21.57
CA MET A 399 -7.22 -6.91 21.53
C MET A 399 -6.59 -6.80 22.91
N LYS A 400 -5.76 -7.77 23.29
CA LYS A 400 -4.87 -7.65 24.44
C LYS A 400 -3.54 -7.04 23.99
N GLU A 401 -2.84 -6.34 24.92
CA GLU A 401 -1.49 -5.89 24.65
C GLU A 401 -0.60 -7.08 24.30
N THR A 402 0.20 -6.95 23.25
CA THR A 402 1.04 -8.04 22.73
C THR A 402 2.52 -7.82 23.03
N LEU A 403 2.91 -6.60 23.39
CA LEU A 403 4.24 -6.31 23.87
C LEU A 403 4.39 -6.89 25.28
N VAL A 404 5.31 -7.82 25.46
CA VAL A 404 5.64 -8.45 26.77
C VAL A 404 6.91 -7.86 27.33
#